data_d8c553a209369cbf175c8c626e001346
#
_entry.id   d8c553a209369cbf175c8c626e001346
#
_cell.length_a   1.000
_cell.length_b   1.000
_cell.length_c   1.000
_cell.angle_alpha   90.00
_cell.angle_beta   90.00
_cell.angle_gamma   90.00
#
_symmetry.space_group_name_H-M   'P 1'
#
loop_
_entity.id
_entity.type
_entity.pdbx_description
1 polymer ?
#
loop_
_entity_poly.entity_id
_entity_poly.type
_entity_poly.pdbx_seq_one_letter_code
_entity_poly.pdbx_strand_id
1 'polypeptide(L)'
;LSRIRIVPIFVTALLMLALLIGGWQAYQHYNLLNPLKQSLQSVAGVEKVDITTGSPDVVVVQLGPFQTLKQGDLQMTYDAISDEIERKLGTNVSVRIGDAHEGPLTQIFESAFELDIQQGIAKEDYTQMASDVARLAKSYHMAYRLTMDNSYIYLQLQKGPYYLYRVIPYASRAGGATS
;
A
#
# COMPACT_ATOMS: atom_id res chain seq x y z
N LEU A 1 10.29 -51.44 37.57
CA LEU A 1 10.25 -50.80 36.23
C LEU A 1 9.05 -49.90 36.16
N SER A 2 9.25 -48.58 36.38
CA SER A 2 8.18 -47.55 36.27
C SER A 2 7.74 -47.44 34.82
N ARG A 3 6.51 -47.83 34.53
CA ARG A 3 5.89 -47.57 33.20
C ARG A 3 5.71 -46.06 33.02
N ILE A 4 6.61 -45.47 32.25
CA ILE A 4 6.47 -44.05 31.84
C ILE A 4 5.13 -43.91 31.11
N ARG A 5 4.21 -43.16 31.69
CA ARG A 5 2.94 -42.85 31.07
C ARG A 5 3.16 -41.81 29.99
N ILE A 6 3.39 -42.25 28.75
CA ILE A 6 3.73 -41.40 27.60
C ILE A 6 2.56 -40.43 27.25
N VAL A 7 1.33 -40.92 27.41
CA VAL A 7 0.11 -40.15 27.07
C VAL A 7 0.01 -38.79 27.79
N PRO A 8 0.14 -38.68 29.13
CA PRO A 8 0.08 -37.40 29.79
C PRO A 8 1.20 -36.44 29.38
N ILE A 9 2.38 -36.97 29.03
CA ILE A 9 3.50 -36.14 28.55
C ILE A 9 3.17 -35.49 27.20
N PHE A 10 2.61 -36.28 26.27
CA PHE A 10 2.17 -35.78 24.99
C PHE A 10 1.03 -34.75 25.12
N VAL A 11 0.06 -34.96 25.97
CA VAL A 11 -1.06 -34.02 26.20
C VAL A 11 -0.56 -32.71 26.79
N THR A 12 0.35 -32.74 27.77
CA THR A 12 0.92 -31.51 28.35
C THR A 12 1.80 -30.76 27.35
N ALA A 13 2.58 -31.45 26.54
CA ALA A 13 3.39 -30.84 25.47
C ALA A 13 2.51 -30.16 24.42
N LEU A 14 1.42 -30.81 24.02
CA LEU A 14 0.47 -30.27 23.03
C LEU A 14 -0.28 -29.06 23.59
N LEU A 15 -0.67 -29.08 24.86
CA LEU A 15 -1.28 -27.94 25.56
C LEU A 15 -0.31 -26.75 25.66
N MET A 16 0.95 -26.99 26.02
CA MET A 16 1.98 -25.93 26.05
C MET A 16 2.22 -25.33 24.66
N LEU A 17 2.30 -26.17 23.64
CA LEU A 17 2.48 -25.72 22.25
C LEU A 17 1.29 -24.84 21.81
N ALA A 18 0.06 -25.26 22.10
CA ALA A 18 -1.14 -24.50 21.81
C ALA A 18 -1.17 -23.15 22.51
N LEU A 19 -0.75 -23.10 23.80
CA LEU A 19 -0.62 -21.85 24.56
C LEU A 19 0.47 -20.92 24.01
N LEU A 20 1.59 -21.47 23.57
CA LEU A 20 2.68 -20.69 22.97
C LEU A 20 2.26 -20.09 21.62
N ILE A 21 1.61 -20.88 20.75
CA ILE A 21 1.14 -20.42 19.46
C ILE A 21 0.01 -19.39 19.64
N GLY A 22 -0.97 -19.69 20.48
CA GLY A 22 -2.08 -18.78 20.77
C GLY A 22 -1.63 -17.50 21.45
N GLY A 23 -0.70 -17.59 22.40
CA GLY A 23 -0.12 -16.42 23.09
C GLY A 23 0.70 -15.54 22.15
N TRP A 24 1.47 -16.13 21.23
CA TRP A 24 2.23 -15.41 20.21
C TRP A 24 1.30 -14.67 19.23
N GLN A 25 0.25 -15.33 18.77
CA GLN A 25 -0.71 -14.74 17.85
C GLN A 25 -1.51 -13.59 18.49
N ALA A 26 -1.91 -13.77 19.74
CA ALA A 26 -2.55 -12.71 20.53
C ALA A 26 -1.61 -11.51 20.75
N TYR A 27 -0.35 -11.76 21.09
CA TYR A 27 0.67 -10.72 21.29
C TYR A 27 0.89 -9.89 20.02
N GLN A 28 1.07 -10.53 18.87
CA GLN A 28 1.22 -9.82 17.59
C GLN A 28 -0.02 -8.96 17.28
N HIS A 29 -1.22 -9.52 17.46
CA HIS A 29 -2.44 -8.81 17.14
C HIS A 29 -2.67 -7.59 18.03
N TYR A 30 -2.49 -7.72 19.36
CA TYR A 30 -2.79 -6.66 20.30
C TYR A 30 -1.67 -5.62 20.44
N ASN A 31 -0.42 -6.03 20.36
CA ASN A 31 0.72 -5.13 20.64
C ASN A 31 1.37 -4.50 19.40
N LEU A 32 1.20 -5.08 18.21
CA LEU A 32 1.81 -4.56 16.98
C LEU A 32 0.76 -4.05 15.99
N LEU A 33 -0.21 -4.88 15.62
CA LEU A 33 -1.12 -4.55 14.53
C LEU A 33 -2.17 -3.49 14.89
N ASN A 34 -2.75 -3.58 16.09
CA ASN A 34 -3.75 -2.60 16.52
C ASN A 34 -3.19 -1.18 16.68
N PRO A 35 -2.05 -0.97 17.36
CA PRO A 35 -1.43 0.35 17.46
C PRO A 35 -1.00 0.91 16.09
N LEU A 36 -0.50 0.05 15.18
CA LEU A 36 -0.15 0.48 13.83
C LEU A 36 -1.41 0.90 13.06
N LYS A 37 -2.47 0.11 13.11
CA LYS A 37 -3.74 0.44 12.45
C LYS A 37 -4.29 1.78 12.94
N GLN A 38 -4.27 2.03 14.24
CA GLN A 38 -4.69 3.31 14.83
C GLN A 38 -3.80 4.48 14.38
N SER A 39 -2.46 4.29 14.39
CA SER A 39 -1.54 5.32 13.90
C SER A 39 -1.77 5.66 12.44
N LEU A 40 -1.95 4.65 11.59
CA LEU A 40 -2.23 4.86 10.16
C LEU A 40 -3.58 5.53 9.92
N GLN A 41 -4.61 5.18 10.69
CA GLN A 41 -5.93 5.83 10.62
C GLN A 41 -5.90 7.30 11.08
N SER A 42 -4.87 7.72 11.82
CA SER A 42 -4.67 9.12 12.19
C SER A 42 -3.99 9.95 11.09
N VAL A 43 -3.46 9.31 10.06
CA VAL A 43 -2.89 10.01 8.90
C VAL A 43 -4.03 10.64 8.09
N ALA A 44 -3.85 11.91 7.71
CA ALA A 44 -4.86 12.63 6.93
C ALA A 44 -5.17 11.90 5.61
N GLY A 45 -6.45 11.68 5.34
CA GLY A 45 -6.92 11.00 4.14
C GLY A 45 -7.07 9.49 4.25
N VAL A 46 -6.62 8.86 5.33
CA VAL A 46 -6.80 7.41 5.52
C VAL A 46 -8.20 7.14 6.08
N GLU A 47 -8.99 6.36 5.34
CA GLU A 47 -10.33 5.92 5.78
C GLU A 47 -10.30 4.53 6.41
N LYS A 48 -9.55 3.61 5.80
CA LYS A 48 -9.49 2.24 6.29
C LYS A 48 -8.10 1.65 6.09
N VAL A 49 -7.70 0.79 7.02
CA VAL A 49 -6.42 0.06 6.96
C VAL A 49 -6.70 -1.42 7.19
N ASP A 50 -6.26 -2.24 6.27
CA ASP A 50 -6.28 -3.70 6.38
C ASP A 50 -4.83 -4.21 6.34
N ILE A 51 -4.43 -4.97 7.37
CA ILE A 51 -3.07 -5.50 7.50
C ILE A 51 -3.14 -7.02 7.41
N THR A 52 -2.42 -7.58 6.46
CA THR A 52 -2.27 -9.03 6.30
C THR A 52 -0.83 -9.40 6.58
N THR A 53 -0.62 -10.19 7.62
CA THR A 53 0.70 -10.70 7.98
C THR A 53 1.12 -11.83 7.06
N GLY A 54 2.36 -11.79 6.59
CA GLY A 54 2.90 -12.77 5.65
C GLY A 54 4.41 -12.58 5.44
N SER A 55 4.89 -12.96 4.28
CA SER A 55 6.28 -12.69 3.87
C SER A 55 6.30 -12.29 2.39
N PRO A 56 6.28 -10.98 2.09
CA PRO A 56 6.24 -9.82 2.99
C PRO A 56 4.86 -9.58 3.64
N ASP A 57 4.83 -8.77 4.69
CA ASP A 57 3.57 -8.23 5.23
C ASP A 57 2.94 -7.27 4.20
N VAL A 58 1.61 -7.29 4.11
CA VAL A 58 0.87 -6.43 3.18
C VAL A 58 -0.05 -5.50 3.95
N VAL A 59 0.14 -4.20 3.75
CA VAL A 59 -0.72 -3.15 4.31
C VAL A 59 -1.51 -2.52 3.16
N VAL A 60 -2.82 -2.71 3.18
CA VAL A 60 -3.76 -2.10 2.23
C VAL A 60 -4.41 -0.90 2.90
N VAL A 61 -4.25 0.28 2.31
CA VAL A 61 -4.79 1.54 2.82
C VAL A 61 -5.83 2.07 1.85
N GLN A 62 -7.06 2.26 2.32
CA GLN A 62 -8.10 2.94 1.56
C GLN A 62 -8.06 4.43 1.92
N LEU A 63 -7.99 5.26 0.90
CA LEU A 63 -7.94 6.71 1.01
C LEU A 63 -9.29 7.33 0.70
N GLY A 64 -9.60 8.44 1.36
CA GLY A 64 -10.75 9.28 1.09
C GLY A 64 -10.54 10.23 -0.10
N PRO A 65 -11.49 11.17 -0.34
CA PRO A 65 -11.41 12.13 -1.44
C PRO A 65 -10.16 13.02 -1.37
N PHE A 66 -9.78 13.64 -2.49
CA PHE A 66 -8.59 14.50 -2.60
C PHE A 66 -8.43 15.52 -1.45
N GLN A 67 -9.55 16.13 -1.04
CA GLN A 67 -9.54 17.16 -0.01
C GLN A 67 -9.17 16.65 1.38
N THR A 68 -9.33 15.35 1.63
CA THR A 68 -9.00 14.71 2.91
C THR A 68 -7.54 14.32 3.03
N LEU A 69 -6.84 14.16 1.89
CA LEU A 69 -5.43 13.83 1.84
C LEU A 69 -4.57 14.91 2.51
N LYS A 70 -3.37 14.53 2.94
CA LYS A 70 -2.40 15.48 3.50
C LYS A 70 -2.06 16.54 2.45
N GLN A 71 -2.50 17.78 2.68
CA GLN A 71 -2.40 18.90 1.75
C GLN A 71 -3.04 18.63 0.36
N GLY A 72 -4.00 17.71 0.28
CA GLY A 72 -4.62 17.30 -0.98
C GLY A 72 -3.68 16.55 -1.92
N ASP A 73 -2.61 15.93 -1.40
CA ASP A 73 -1.52 15.33 -2.16
C ASP A 73 -1.31 13.87 -1.79
N LEU A 74 -1.33 12.99 -2.81
CA LEU A 74 -1.13 11.55 -2.64
C LEU A 74 0.31 11.24 -2.20
N GLN A 75 1.30 11.88 -2.78
CA GLN A 75 2.70 11.65 -2.42
C GLN A 75 2.93 11.94 -0.95
N MET A 76 2.52 13.11 -0.47
CA MET A 76 2.67 13.49 0.94
C MET A 76 1.92 12.57 1.90
N THR A 77 0.77 12.03 1.46
CA THR A 77 -0.01 11.08 2.23
C THR A 77 0.67 9.70 2.25
N TYR A 78 1.15 9.25 1.09
CA TYR A 78 1.85 7.96 0.95
C TYR A 78 3.16 7.93 1.74
N ASP A 79 3.94 9.02 1.69
CA ASP A 79 5.17 9.16 2.46
C ASP A 79 4.90 9.07 3.96
N ALA A 80 3.86 9.76 4.46
CA ALA A 80 3.48 9.71 5.86
C ALA A 80 3.02 8.30 6.29
N ILE A 81 2.34 7.56 5.42
CA ILE A 81 1.93 6.16 5.63
C ILE A 81 3.17 5.26 5.66
N SER A 82 4.05 5.41 4.68
CA SER A 82 5.28 4.60 4.54
C SER A 82 6.22 4.79 5.72
N ASP A 83 6.44 6.04 6.16
CA ASP A 83 7.24 6.38 7.32
C ASP A 83 6.70 5.73 8.62
N GLU A 84 5.37 5.71 8.79
CA GLU A 84 4.75 5.11 9.97
C GLU A 84 4.88 3.57 9.94
N ILE A 85 4.72 2.97 8.77
CA ILE A 85 4.88 1.52 8.58
C ILE A 85 6.34 1.12 8.81
N GLU A 86 7.30 1.83 8.22
CA GLU A 86 8.72 1.53 8.36
C GLU A 86 9.18 1.62 9.82
N ARG A 87 8.71 2.61 10.56
CA ARG A 87 9.01 2.76 12.01
C ARG A 87 8.48 1.60 12.84
N LYS A 88 7.35 0.98 12.48
CA LYS A 88 6.67 -0.03 13.29
C LYS A 88 6.96 -1.47 12.85
N LEU A 89 7.03 -1.71 11.55
CA LEU A 89 7.18 -3.04 10.96
C LEU A 89 8.53 -3.24 10.23
N GLY A 90 9.28 -2.15 10.00
CA GLY A 90 10.52 -2.20 9.22
C GLY A 90 10.26 -2.13 7.72
N THR A 91 11.29 -2.44 6.92
CA THR A 91 11.31 -2.22 5.47
C THR A 91 10.72 -3.36 4.63
N ASN A 92 10.44 -4.53 5.22
CA ASN A 92 9.92 -5.69 4.49
C ASN A 92 8.39 -5.73 4.46
N VAL A 93 7.77 -4.61 4.06
CA VAL A 93 6.32 -4.45 4.01
C VAL A 93 5.90 -3.93 2.64
N SER A 94 4.87 -4.54 2.04
CA SER A 94 4.26 -4.07 0.81
C SER A 94 3.08 -3.16 1.12
N VAL A 95 3.19 -1.88 0.79
CA VAL A 95 2.10 -0.90 0.92
C VAL A 95 1.30 -0.83 -0.37
N ARG A 96 -0.01 -0.94 -0.28
CA ARG A 96 -0.93 -0.83 -1.41
C ARG A 96 -2.04 0.16 -1.10
N ILE A 97 -2.37 1.00 -2.07
CA ILE A 97 -3.58 1.81 -2.01
C ILE A 97 -4.75 0.94 -2.50
N GLY A 98 -5.79 0.84 -1.68
CA GLY A 98 -6.96 0.02 -1.97
C GLY A 98 -8.01 0.76 -2.78
N ASP A 99 -8.79 0.01 -3.52
CA ASP A 99 -9.74 0.46 -4.55
C ASP A 99 -11.15 0.58 -3.98
N ALA A 100 -11.44 1.62 -3.19
CA ALA A 100 -12.75 1.77 -2.56
C ALA A 100 -13.77 2.56 -3.38
N HIS A 101 -13.35 3.58 -4.14
CA HIS A 101 -14.24 4.55 -4.80
C HIS A 101 -13.89 4.80 -6.27
N GLU A 102 -13.21 3.87 -6.91
CA GLU A 102 -12.73 4.03 -8.28
C GLU A 102 -13.83 4.03 -9.33
N GLY A 103 -14.87 3.20 -9.14
CA GLY A 103 -15.98 3.09 -10.08
C GLY A 103 -15.52 2.90 -11.54
N PRO A 104 -15.94 3.77 -12.48
CA PRO A 104 -15.54 3.67 -13.88
C PRO A 104 -14.09 4.13 -14.15
N LEU A 105 -13.40 4.73 -13.16
CA LEU A 105 -12.06 5.29 -13.35
C LEU A 105 -11.00 4.20 -13.57
N THR A 106 -11.17 3.03 -12.99
CA THR A 106 -10.28 1.88 -13.20
C THR A 106 -10.21 1.52 -14.67
N GLN A 107 -11.35 1.34 -15.32
CA GLN A 107 -11.40 1.00 -16.75
C GLN A 107 -10.80 2.12 -17.62
N ILE A 108 -11.07 3.38 -17.29
CA ILE A 108 -10.50 4.52 -18.02
C ILE A 108 -8.98 4.56 -17.82
N PHE A 109 -8.50 4.33 -16.61
CA PHE A 109 -7.06 4.29 -16.32
C PHE A 109 -6.38 3.19 -17.15
N GLU A 110 -6.86 1.96 -17.07
CA GLU A 110 -6.29 0.81 -17.78
C GLU A 110 -6.31 0.96 -19.31
N SER A 111 -7.38 1.57 -19.86
CA SER A 111 -7.53 1.71 -21.30
C SER A 111 -6.81 2.91 -21.92
N ALA A 112 -6.54 3.96 -21.14
CA ALA A 112 -6.01 5.21 -21.69
C ALA A 112 -4.74 5.71 -20.99
N PHE A 113 -4.71 5.75 -19.66
CA PHE A 113 -3.59 6.36 -18.94
C PHE A 113 -2.40 5.43 -18.75
N GLU A 114 -2.66 4.15 -18.47
CA GLU A 114 -1.62 3.19 -18.11
C GLU A 114 -0.59 3.04 -19.21
N LEU A 115 -1.02 2.97 -20.48
CA LEU A 115 -0.12 2.84 -21.63
C LEU A 115 0.80 4.06 -21.79
N ASP A 116 0.26 5.28 -21.68
CA ASP A 116 1.05 6.49 -21.82
C ASP A 116 2.06 6.64 -20.66
N ILE A 117 1.66 6.24 -19.44
CA ILE A 117 2.56 6.24 -18.28
C ILE A 117 3.67 5.20 -18.45
N GLN A 118 3.35 3.97 -18.83
CA GLN A 118 4.33 2.91 -19.06
C GLN A 118 5.29 3.28 -20.20
N GLN A 119 4.79 3.91 -21.26
CA GLN A 119 5.64 4.40 -22.35
C GLN A 119 6.59 5.50 -21.87
N GLY A 120 6.10 6.45 -21.07
CA GLY A 120 6.93 7.51 -20.49
C GLY A 120 8.03 6.96 -19.60
N ILE A 121 7.71 5.97 -18.76
CA ILE A 121 8.70 5.27 -17.92
C ILE A 121 9.73 4.55 -18.79
N ALA A 122 9.28 3.80 -19.81
CA ALA A 122 10.17 3.02 -20.67
C ALA A 122 11.13 3.88 -21.52
N LYS A 123 10.72 5.10 -21.86
CA LYS A 123 11.51 6.07 -22.63
C LYS A 123 12.25 7.09 -21.75
N GLU A 124 12.01 7.05 -20.45
CA GLU A 124 12.49 8.07 -19.48
C GLU A 124 12.05 9.50 -19.86
N ASP A 125 10.93 9.62 -20.61
CA ASP A 125 10.36 10.91 -21.05
C ASP A 125 9.19 11.32 -20.14
N TYR A 126 9.53 11.75 -18.94
CA TYR A 126 8.56 12.13 -17.92
C TYR A 126 7.83 13.44 -18.27
N THR A 127 8.45 14.32 -19.05
CA THR A 127 7.82 15.57 -19.50
C THR A 127 6.70 15.28 -20.50
N GLN A 128 6.96 14.41 -21.48
CA GLN A 128 5.95 13.99 -22.43
C GLN A 128 4.82 13.22 -21.73
N MET A 129 5.16 12.29 -20.83
CA MET A 129 4.19 11.57 -20.00
C MET A 129 3.25 12.51 -19.25
N ALA A 130 3.80 13.54 -18.58
CA ALA A 130 2.98 14.51 -17.86
C ALA A 130 2.04 15.29 -18.79
N SER A 131 2.50 15.64 -19.99
CA SER A 131 1.69 16.30 -21.03
C SER A 131 0.56 15.39 -21.52
N ASP A 132 0.84 14.10 -21.74
CA ASP A 132 -0.15 13.13 -22.20
C ASP A 132 -1.21 12.84 -21.14
N VAL A 133 -0.80 12.68 -19.88
CA VAL A 133 -1.73 12.56 -18.74
C VAL A 133 -2.63 13.78 -18.62
N ALA A 134 -2.06 15.00 -18.76
CA ALA A 134 -2.84 16.26 -18.73
C ALA A 134 -3.88 16.31 -19.87
N ARG A 135 -3.47 15.94 -21.08
CA ARG A 135 -4.33 15.88 -22.26
C ARG A 135 -5.48 14.88 -22.09
N LEU A 136 -5.18 13.68 -21.58
CA LEU A 136 -6.17 12.65 -21.29
C LEU A 136 -7.14 13.11 -20.21
N ALA A 137 -6.66 13.61 -19.07
CA ALA A 137 -7.52 14.10 -18.00
C ALA A 137 -8.50 15.18 -18.50
N LYS A 138 -8.03 16.11 -19.35
CA LYS A 138 -8.87 17.11 -19.99
C LYS A 138 -9.92 16.49 -20.92
N SER A 139 -9.54 15.50 -21.73
CA SER A 139 -10.47 14.85 -22.70
C SER A 139 -11.59 14.08 -21.98
N TYR A 140 -11.29 13.48 -20.83
CA TYR A 140 -12.26 12.76 -20.01
C TYR A 140 -12.98 13.67 -18.98
N HIS A 141 -12.69 14.98 -18.96
CA HIS A 141 -13.26 15.97 -18.01
C HIS A 141 -13.01 15.53 -16.56
N MET A 142 -11.76 15.19 -16.25
CA MET A 142 -11.32 14.78 -14.91
C MET A 142 -10.42 15.82 -14.27
N ALA A 143 -10.54 15.98 -12.96
CA ALA A 143 -9.48 16.58 -12.17
C ALA A 143 -8.35 15.56 -12.00
N TYR A 144 -7.12 16.03 -12.07
CA TYR A 144 -5.95 15.17 -11.90
C TYR A 144 -4.84 15.89 -11.14
N ARG A 145 -3.97 15.11 -10.53
CA ARG A 145 -2.65 15.53 -10.04
C ARG A 145 -1.65 14.42 -10.36
N LEU A 146 -0.50 14.80 -10.87
CA LEU A 146 0.61 13.90 -11.15
C LEU A 146 1.85 14.47 -10.46
N THR A 147 2.44 13.71 -9.56
CA THR A 147 3.72 14.02 -8.91
C THR A 147 4.64 12.82 -9.01
N MET A 148 5.93 13.02 -8.79
CA MET A 148 6.93 11.94 -8.79
C MET A 148 8.07 12.27 -7.85
N ASP A 149 8.69 11.25 -7.30
CA ASP A 149 9.96 11.29 -6.58
C ASP A 149 11.01 10.40 -7.27
N ASN A 150 12.05 9.97 -6.55
CA ASN A 150 13.09 9.12 -7.10
C ASN A 150 12.69 7.64 -7.29
N SER A 151 11.53 7.21 -6.80
CA SER A 151 11.10 5.82 -6.75
C SER A 151 9.74 5.58 -7.37
N TYR A 152 8.82 6.54 -7.24
CA TYR A 152 7.42 6.40 -7.60
C TYR A 152 6.87 7.57 -8.38
N ILE A 153 5.89 7.26 -9.22
CA ILE A 153 4.97 8.22 -9.85
C ILE A 153 3.64 8.11 -9.11
N TYR A 154 3.10 9.24 -8.69
CA TYR A 154 1.84 9.36 -7.96
C TYR A 154 0.79 9.99 -8.84
N LEU A 155 -0.24 9.25 -9.18
CA LEU A 155 -1.36 9.72 -9.97
C LEU A 155 -2.64 9.78 -9.14
N GLN A 156 -3.29 10.93 -9.17
CA GLN A 156 -4.62 11.15 -8.63
C GLN A 156 -5.56 11.52 -9.76
N LEU A 157 -6.68 10.82 -9.87
CA LEU A 157 -7.76 11.11 -10.82
C LEU A 157 -9.07 11.26 -10.06
N GLN A 158 -9.90 12.26 -10.43
CA GLN A 158 -11.23 12.43 -9.87
C GLN A 158 -12.24 12.83 -10.94
N LYS A 159 -13.41 12.19 -10.92
CA LYS A 159 -14.56 12.51 -11.75
C LYS A 159 -15.85 12.36 -10.97
N GLY A 160 -16.47 13.47 -10.61
CA GLY A 160 -17.64 13.47 -9.75
C GLY A 160 -17.36 12.85 -8.38
N PRO A 161 -18.15 11.85 -7.97
CA PRO A 161 -17.93 11.17 -6.68
C PRO A 161 -16.83 10.11 -6.71
N TYR A 162 -16.31 9.77 -7.89
CA TYR A 162 -15.28 8.75 -8.06
C TYR A 162 -13.89 9.33 -8.03
N TYR A 163 -12.97 8.65 -7.35
CA TYR A 163 -11.56 9.00 -7.31
C TYR A 163 -10.69 7.73 -7.34
N LEU A 164 -9.51 7.87 -7.97
CA LEU A 164 -8.57 6.80 -8.17
C LEU A 164 -7.17 7.29 -7.82
N TYR A 165 -6.43 6.46 -7.11
CA TYR A 165 -5.05 6.70 -6.73
C TYR A 165 -4.15 5.60 -7.26
N ARG A 166 -3.03 5.97 -7.88
CA ARG A 166 -2.01 5.01 -8.33
C ARG A 166 -0.64 5.45 -7.85
N VAL A 167 0.07 4.55 -7.21
CA VAL A 167 1.48 4.67 -6.86
C VAL A 167 2.24 3.68 -7.71
N ILE A 168 2.98 4.19 -8.69
CA ILE A 168 3.58 3.40 -9.77
C ILE A 168 5.10 3.42 -9.58
N PRO A 169 5.75 2.29 -9.27
CA PRO A 169 7.20 2.24 -9.17
C PRO A 169 7.85 2.36 -10.55
N TYR A 170 8.89 3.18 -10.68
CA TYR A 170 9.64 3.34 -11.93
C TYR A 170 11.15 3.21 -11.79
N ALA A 171 11.69 3.45 -10.62
CA ALA A 171 13.12 3.40 -10.35
C ALA A 171 13.57 2.01 -9.92
N SER A 172 13.74 1.06 -10.84
CA SER A 172 14.24 -0.25 -10.44
C SER A 172 15.24 -0.91 -11.39
N ARG A 173 15.80 -0.21 -12.35
CA ARG A 173 16.77 -0.81 -13.27
C ARG A 173 18.20 -0.23 -13.27
N ALA A 174 18.51 0.71 -12.40
CA ALA A 174 19.86 1.27 -12.29
C ALA A 174 20.81 0.50 -11.34
N GLY A 175 20.45 -0.69 -10.87
CA GLY A 175 21.21 -1.50 -9.91
C GLY A 175 21.69 -2.86 -10.42
N GLY A 176 22.01 -3.01 -11.72
CA GLY A 176 22.36 -4.31 -12.26
C GLY A 176 23.40 -4.32 -13.37
N ALA A 177 24.44 -3.48 -13.29
CA ALA A 177 25.61 -3.61 -14.16
C ALA A 177 26.86 -3.05 -13.48
N THR A 178 27.42 -3.81 -12.57
CA THR A 178 28.85 -3.77 -12.33
C THR A 178 29.39 -5.17 -12.52
N SER A 179 30.07 -5.31 -13.63
CA SER A 179 30.95 -6.42 -14.02
C SER A 179 31.93 -6.80 -12.93
#